data_87824787129fb87d623c720e023f9ce8
#
_entry.id   87824787129fb87d623c720e023f9ce8
#
_cell.length_a   1.000
_cell.length_b   1.000
_cell.length_c   1.000
_cell.angle_alpha   90.00
_cell.angle_beta   90.00
_cell.angle_gamma   90.00
#
_symmetry.space_group_name_H-M   'P 1'
#
loop_
_entity.id
_entity.type
_entity.pdbx_description
1 polymer ?
#
loop_
_entity_poly.entity_id
_entity_poly.type
_entity_poly.pdbx_seq_one_letter_code
_entity_poly.pdbx_strand_id
1 'polypeptide(L)'
;ENGRWMSLGWPICGSSEKKEVNVEKPEDLKTLTIGVQQGTTGDILSSDQVEKDSQMKRYPKGSTAIQALKNGKIDCVVIDSEPAAKFGEKNQDLKIIDGVFETEEYAMCVKKGNTELLDEMNKALEELKEDGTVDKIIGNYIGDDTGKYQYESPADVDHSKGTLVMATNAEFEPYE
;
A
#
# COMPACT_ATOMS: atom_id res chain seq x y z
N GLU A 1 2.29 -18.83 10.85
CA GLU A 1 1.18 -17.85 11.05
C GLU A 1 1.80 -16.48 10.97
N ASN A 2 1.52 -15.77 9.87
CA ASN A 2 2.10 -14.46 9.63
C ASN A 2 1.33 -13.41 10.46
N GLY A 3 2.05 -12.51 11.11
CA GLY A 3 1.44 -11.36 11.81
C GLY A 3 0.66 -10.51 10.82
N ARG A 4 -0.66 -10.42 11.02
CA ARG A 4 -1.59 -9.71 10.14
C ARG A 4 -1.67 -8.24 10.52
N TRP A 5 -1.42 -7.37 9.55
CA TRP A 5 -1.55 -5.93 9.68
C TRP A 5 -2.60 -5.43 8.72
N MET A 6 -3.67 -4.93 9.06
CA MET A 6 -4.72 -4.29 8.26
C MET A 6 -5.12 -4.98 6.93
N SER A 7 -6.40 -5.11 6.77
CA SER A 7 -7.07 -5.55 5.56
C SER A 7 -7.50 -4.33 4.75
N LEU A 8 -6.88 -4.08 3.60
CA LEU A 8 -7.16 -2.93 2.73
C LEU A 8 -7.45 -3.39 1.31
N GLY A 9 -8.42 -2.75 0.68
CA GLY A 9 -8.76 -3.02 -0.71
C GLY A 9 -7.78 -2.36 -1.69
N TRP A 10 -7.85 -2.74 -2.96
CA TRP A 10 -7.09 -2.16 -4.06
C TRP A 10 -8.00 -1.28 -4.91
N PRO A 11 -8.08 0.04 -4.66
CA PRO A 11 -8.81 0.94 -5.52
C PRO A 11 -8.06 1.22 -6.81
N ILE A 12 -8.80 1.70 -7.77
CA ILE A 12 -8.30 2.11 -9.07
C ILE A 12 -8.41 3.62 -9.16
N CYS A 13 -7.32 4.29 -9.49
CA CYS A 13 -7.34 5.71 -9.80
C CYS A 13 -7.58 5.91 -11.29
N GLY A 14 -8.72 6.47 -11.66
CA GLY A 14 -9.05 6.87 -13.03
C GLY A 14 -8.83 8.37 -13.25
N SER A 15 -8.55 8.79 -14.48
CA SER A 15 -8.49 10.21 -14.84
C SER A 15 -9.87 10.74 -15.19
N SER A 16 -10.26 11.87 -14.62
CA SER A 16 -11.56 12.50 -14.87
C SER A 16 -11.63 13.32 -16.15
N GLU A 17 -10.50 13.76 -16.72
CA GLU A 17 -10.51 14.79 -17.77
C GLU A 17 -10.38 14.30 -19.21
N LYS A 18 -9.85 13.08 -19.44
CA LYS A 18 -9.53 12.66 -20.80
C LYS A 18 -10.21 11.38 -21.29
N LYS A 19 -10.59 10.49 -20.38
CA LYS A 19 -11.29 9.25 -20.70
C LYS A 19 -12.04 8.79 -19.48
N GLU A 20 -13.34 8.76 -19.55
CA GLU A 20 -14.14 8.15 -18.48
C GLU A 20 -13.87 6.64 -18.49
N VAL A 21 -13.22 6.18 -17.42
CA VAL A 21 -12.95 4.77 -17.19
C VAL A 21 -13.99 4.28 -16.19
N ASN A 22 -14.82 3.33 -16.62
CA ASN A 22 -15.76 2.66 -15.74
C ASN A 22 -15.23 1.26 -15.44
N VAL A 23 -14.87 1.02 -14.17
CA VAL A 23 -14.39 -0.26 -13.67
C VAL A 23 -15.22 -0.61 -12.45
N GLU A 24 -15.99 -1.69 -12.54
CA GLU A 24 -16.82 -2.21 -11.46
C GLU A 24 -16.32 -3.55 -10.92
N LYS A 25 -15.52 -4.25 -11.73
CA LYS A 25 -14.96 -5.57 -11.43
C LYS A 25 -13.60 -5.76 -12.10
N PRO A 26 -12.76 -6.69 -11.64
CA PRO A 26 -11.41 -6.88 -12.18
C PRO A 26 -11.36 -7.11 -13.69
N GLU A 27 -12.33 -7.80 -14.26
CA GLU A 27 -12.37 -8.12 -15.69
C GLU A 27 -12.51 -6.87 -16.59
N ASP A 28 -13.00 -5.76 -16.06
CA ASP A 28 -13.13 -4.50 -16.80
C ASP A 28 -11.76 -3.88 -17.11
N LEU A 29 -10.70 -4.32 -16.43
CA LEU A 29 -9.31 -3.95 -16.69
C LEU A 29 -8.76 -4.53 -18.00
N LYS A 30 -9.39 -5.56 -18.55
CA LYS A 30 -8.91 -6.38 -19.65
C LYS A 30 -8.43 -5.61 -20.87
N THR A 31 -9.05 -4.48 -21.17
CA THR A 31 -8.75 -3.66 -22.37
C THR A 31 -8.00 -2.35 -22.04
N LEU A 32 -7.74 -2.09 -20.78
CA LEU A 32 -7.13 -0.84 -20.32
C LEU A 32 -5.59 -0.91 -20.32
N THR A 33 -4.97 0.25 -20.42
CA THR A 33 -3.53 0.41 -20.14
C THR A 33 -3.38 0.78 -18.67
N ILE A 34 -2.78 -0.12 -17.89
CA ILE A 34 -2.74 -0.04 -16.43
C ILE A 34 -1.35 0.34 -15.96
N GLY A 35 -1.27 1.36 -15.11
CA GLY A 35 -0.08 1.70 -14.35
C GLY A 35 -0.08 1.01 -12.99
N VAL A 36 1.09 0.50 -12.59
CA VAL A 36 1.30 -0.12 -11.28
C VAL A 36 2.67 0.24 -10.74
N GLN A 37 2.84 0.17 -9.43
CA GLN A 37 4.18 0.13 -8.85
C GLN A 37 4.74 -1.28 -9.05
N GLN A 38 5.94 -1.36 -9.62
CA GLN A 38 6.58 -2.63 -9.98
C GLN A 38 6.77 -3.53 -8.76
N GLY A 39 6.37 -4.80 -8.90
CA GLY A 39 6.59 -5.84 -7.91
C GLY A 39 5.63 -5.82 -6.72
N THR A 40 4.60 -4.96 -6.73
CA THR A 40 3.54 -4.95 -5.72
C THR A 40 2.47 -5.99 -6.04
N THR A 41 1.58 -6.26 -5.07
CA THR A 41 0.40 -7.11 -5.30
C THR A 41 -0.51 -6.51 -6.38
N GLY A 42 -0.63 -5.19 -6.46
CA GLY A 42 -1.35 -4.52 -7.55
C GLY A 42 -0.78 -4.83 -8.94
N ASP A 43 0.55 -4.98 -9.08
CA ASP A 43 1.18 -5.44 -10.32
C ASP A 43 0.77 -6.88 -10.64
N ILE A 44 0.80 -7.79 -9.66
CA ILE A 44 0.43 -9.20 -9.83
C ILE A 44 -1.04 -9.32 -10.21
N LEU A 45 -1.95 -8.77 -9.40
CA LEU A 45 -3.39 -8.83 -9.61
C LEU A 45 -3.81 -8.26 -10.97
N SER A 46 -3.24 -7.11 -11.35
CA SER A 46 -3.56 -6.47 -12.63
C SER A 46 -3.00 -7.27 -13.81
N SER A 47 -1.83 -7.88 -13.67
CA SER A 47 -1.22 -8.71 -14.73
C SER A 47 -2.08 -9.93 -15.06
N ASP A 48 -2.81 -10.47 -14.09
CA ASP A 48 -3.72 -11.60 -14.29
C ASP A 48 -5.01 -11.21 -15.04
N GLN A 49 -5.33 -9.92 -15.10
CA GLN A 49 -6.56 -9.43 -15.73
C GLN A 49 -6.37 -9.00 -17.19
N VAL A 50 -5.18 -8.58 -17.60
CA VAL A 50 -4.93 -8.03 -18.94
C VAL A 50 -4.76 -9.12 -20.01
N GLU A 51 -5.13 -8.82 -21.24
CA GLU A 51 -4.94 -9.75 -22.37
C GLU A 51 -3.47 -9.82 -22.83
N LYS A 52 -2.74 -8.74 -22.65
CA LYS A 52 -1.35 -8.60 -23.12
C LYS A 52 -0.51 -7.86 -22.07
N ASP A 53 0.66 -8.38 -21.79
CA ASP A 53 1.62 -7.72 -20.87
C ASP A 53 1.99 -6.30 -21.33
N SER A 54 1.89 -5.99 -22.63
CA SER A 54 2.12 -4.63 -23.15
C SER A 54 1.16 -3.56 -22.60
N GLN A 55 0.02 -3.97 -22.05
CA GLN A 55 -0.95 -3.08 -21.38
C GLN A 55 -0.47 -2.67 -19.99
N MET A 56 0.40 -3.47 -19.36
CA MET A 56 0.99 -3.15 -18.07
C MET A 56 2.12 -2.14 -18.20
N LYS A 57 2.05 -1.06 -17.46
CA LYS A 57 3.10 -0.04 -17.34
C LYS A 57 3.59 -0.01 -15.90
N ARG A 58 4.76 -0.61 -15.69
CA ARG A 58 5.40 -0.74 -14.38
C ARG A 58 6.28 0.44 -14.09
N TYR A 59 6.04 1.08 -12.95
CA TYR A 59 6.78 2.26 -12.50
C TYR A 59 7.51 1.95 -11.19
N PRO A 60 8.66 2.59 -10.92
CA PRO A 60 9.40 2.38 -9.68
C PRO A 60 8.64 2.92 -8.44
N LYS A 61 7.72 3.88 -8.64
CA LYS A 61 6.98 4.56 -7.56
C LYS A 61 5.54 4.80 -7.98
N GLY A 62 4.62 4.76 -7.01
CA GLY A 62 3.22 5.12 -7.21
C GLY A 62 3.03 6.53 -7.75
N SER A 63 3.78 7.51 -7.22
CA SER A 63 3.76 8.90 -7.70
C SER A 63 4.08 9.05 -9.19
N THR A 64 5.00 8.23 -9.70
CA THR A 64 5.34 8.21 -11.14
C THR A 64 4.20 7.62 -11.97
N ALA A 65 3.52 6.59 -11.48
CA ALA A 65 2.33 6.04 -12.13
C ALA A 65 1.19 7.07 -12.20
N ILE A 66 0.93 7.78 -11.10
CA ILE A 66 -0.06 8.87 -11.04
C ILE A 66 0.28 10.00 -12.04
N GLN A 67 1.55 10.38 -12.13
CA GLN A 67 1.97 11.38 -13.11
C GLN A 67 1.75 10.91 -14.56
N ALA A 68 1.97 9.61 -14.85
CA ALA A 68 1.70 9.03 -16.16
C ALA A 68 0.18 9.02 -16.48
N LEU A 69 -0.68 8.74 -15.48
CA LEU A 69 -2.12 8.82 -15.60
C LEU A 69 -2.56 10.26 -15.96
N LYS A 70 -2.11 11.25 -15.22
CA LYS A 70 -2.43 12.68 -15.47
C LYS A 70 -1.97 13.14 -16.86
N ASN A 71 -0.87 12.60 -17.36
CA ASN A 71 -0.37 12.88 -18.71
C ASN A 71 -1.10 12.08 -19.81
N GLY A 72 -2.08 11.23 -19.47
CA GLY A 72 -2.85 10.42 -20.42
C GLY A 72 -2.04 9.31 -21.10
N LYS A 73 -0.95 8.86 -20.48
CA LYS A 73 -0.13 7.73 -20.99
C LYS A 73 -0.69 6.36 -20.62
N ILE A 74 -1.54 6.32 -19.63
CA ILE A 74 -2.23 5.14 -19.12
C ILE A 74 -3.69 5.50 -18.80
N ASP A 75 -4.56 4.51 -18.72
CA ASP A 75 -5.99 4.68 -18.49
C ASP A 75 -6.34 4.69 -17.00
N CYS A 76 -5.63 3.91 -16.20
CA CYS A 76 -5.82 3.83 -14.73
C CYS A 76 -4.53 3.42 -14.02
N VAL A 77 -4.53 3.57 -12.69
CA VAL A 77 -3.49 3.07 -11.78
C VAL A 77 -4.14 2.15 -10.77
N VAL A 78 -3.55 0.97 -10.55
CA VAL A 78 -3.92 0.06 -9.45
C VAL A 78 -2.87 0.18 -8.37
N ILE A 79 -3.32 0.58 -7.19
CA ILE A 79 -2.46 0.87 -6.02
C ILE A 79 -3.29 0.65 -4.75
N ASP A 80 -2.65 0.49 -3.60
CA ASP A 80 -3.30 0.32 -2.29
C ASP A 80 -4.25 1.47 -1.97
N SER A 81 -5.31 1.16 -1.19
CA SER A 81 -6.39 2.12 -0.89
C SER A 81 -5.93 3.39 -0.21
N GLU A 82 -5.08 3.28 0.81
CA GLU A 82 -4.62 4.46 1.55
C GLU A 82 -3.71 5.37 0.72
N PRO A 83 -2.68 4.86 0.01
CA PRO A 83 -1.94 5.66 -0.98
C PRO A 83 -2.85 6.26 -2.06
N ALA A 84 -3.84 5.52 -2.55
CA ALA A 84 -4.80 6.05 -3.52
C ALA A 84 -5.59 7.24 -2.93
N ALA A 85 -6.09 7.12 -1.70
CA ALA A 85 -6.79 8.20 -1.01
C ALA A 85 -5.89 9.43 -0.86
N LYS A 86 -4.62 9.27 -0.46
CA LYS A 86 -3.65 10.36 -0.36
C LYS A 86 -3.36 11.03 -1.71
N PHE A 87 -3.29 10.26 -2.79
CA PHE A 87 -3.18 10.83 -4.13
C PHE A 87 -4.44 11.56 -4.55
N GLY A 88 -5.64 11.05 -4.23
CA GLY A 88 -6.91 11.71 -4.49
C GLY A 88 -7.05 13.05 -3.74
N GLU A 89 -6.67 13.12 -2.46
CA GLU A 89 -6.64 14.35 -1.68
C GLU A 89 -5.78 15.44 -2.34
N LYS A 90 -4.60 15.03 -2.86
CA LYS A 90 -3.64 15.95 -3.50
C LYS A 90 -3.97 16.28 -4.98
N ASN A 91 -4.88 15.54 -5.61
CA ASN A 91 -5.19 15.62 -7.03
C ASN A 91 -6.70 15.49 -7.26
N GLN A 92 -7.43 16.59 -7.20
CA GLN A 92 -8.89 16.61 -7.36
C GLN A 92 -9.38 16.23 -8.76
N ASP A 93 -8.47 16.14 -9.73
CA ASP A 93 -8.69 15.67 -11.10
C ASP A 93 -8.67 14.13 -11.20
N LEU A 94 -8.41 13.43 -10.11
CA LEU A 94 -8.45 11.97 -10.05
C LEU A 94 -9.76 11.46 -9.44
N LYS A 95 -10.25 10.36 -9.97
CA LYS A 95 -11.37 9.60 -9.42
C LYS A 95 -10.83 8.33 -8.76
N ILE A 96 -11.20 8.09 -7.52
CA ILE A 96 -10.93 6.83 -6.83
C ILE A 96 -12.12 5.89 -7.07
N ILE A 97 -11.83 4.63 -7.41
CA ILE A 97 -12.81 3.58 -7.66
C ILE A 97 -12.50 2.45 -6.68
N ASP A 98 -13.33 2.32 -5.67
CA ASP A 98 -13.16 1.32 -4.61
C ASP A 98 -13.89 -0.01 -4.91
N GLY A 99 -13.49 -1.07 -4.18
CA GLY A 99 -14.21 -2.34 -4.15
C GLY A 99 -14.01 -3.25 -5.35
N VAL A 100 -13.02 -2.95 -6.21
CA VAL A 100 -12.74 -3.76 -7.41
C VAL A 100 -12.01 -5.06 -7.06
N PHE A 101 -11.09 -5.01 -6.10
CA PHE A 101 -10.33 -6.16 -5.62
C PHE A 101 -10.61 -6.46 -4.15
N GLU A 102 -10.29 -7.69 -3.75
CA GLU A 102 -10.36 -8.10 -2.34
C GLU A 102 -9.33 -7.37 -1.48
N THR A 103 -9.58 -7.40 -0.17
CA THR A 103 -8.69 -6.78 0.82
C THR A 103 -7.37 -7.54 0.96
N GLU A 104 -6.29 -6.84 1.24
CA GLU A 104 -4.96 -7.39 1.43
C GLU A 104 -4.40 -7.12 2.82
N GLU A 105 -3.38 -7.89 3.20
CA GLU A 105 -2.71 -7.79 4.48
C GLU A 105 -1.24 -7.42 4.29
N TYR A 106 -0.75 -6.50 5.13
CA TYR A 106 0.67 -6.16 5.18
C TYR A 106 1.43 -7.10 6.12
N ALA A 107 2.68 -7.39 5.77
CA ALA A 107 3.55 -8.20 6.60
C ALA A 107 5.01 -7.72 6.53
N MET A 108 5.70 -7.83 7.64
CA MET A 108 7.15 -7.72 7.68
C MET A 108 7.79 -9.06 7.32
N CYS A 109 8.93 -9.04 6.65
CA CYS A 109 9.67 -10.26 6.34
C CYS A 109 11.10 -10.19 6.84
N VAL A 110 11.63 -11.34 7.22
CA VAL A 110 13.02 -11.55 7.62
C VAL A 110 13.69 -12.55 6.70
N LYS A 111 15.03 -12.58 6.69
CA LYS A 111 15.78 -13.58 5.92
C LYS A 111 15.33 -15.00 6.29
N LYS A 112 15.08 -15.83 5.29
CA LYS A 112 14.68 -17.24 5.48
C LYS A 112 15.67 -17.97 6.35
N GLY A 113 15.16 -18.63 7.38
CA GLY A 113 15.95 -19.35 8.39
C GLY A 113 16.35 -18.52 9.61
N ASN A 114 16.09 -17.23 9.64
CA ASN A 114 16.27 -16.40 10.84
C ASN A 114 15.02 -16.47 11.73
N THR A 115 14.79 -17.65 12.31
CA THR A 115 13.61 -17.94 13.13
C THR A 115 13.63 -17.19 14.47
N GLU A 116 14.81 -16.97 15.04
CA GLU A 116 14.94 -16.23 16.31
C GLU A 116 14.41 -14.79 16.16
N LEU A 117 14.85 -14.06 15.15
CA LEU A 117 14.35 -12.71 14.88
C LEU A 117 12.84 -12.72 14.53
N LEU A 118 12.38 -13.72 13.76
CA LEU A 118 10.96 -13.85 13.43
C LEU A 118 10.10 -14.01 14.68
N ASP A 119 10.52 -14.86 15.61
CA ASP A 119 9.80 -15.16 16.84
C ASP A 119 9.77 -13.92 17.77
N GLU A 120 10.91 -13.20 17.89
CA GLU A 120 10.98 -11.96 18.66
C GLU A 120 10.08 -10.86 18.06
N MET A 121 10.07 -10.70 16.73
CA MET A 121 9.21 -9.72 16.06
C MET A 121 7.73 -10.06 16.22
N ASN A 122 7.35 -11.32 16.04
CA ASN A 122 5.96 -11.74 16.22
C ASN A 122 5.49 -11.51 17.65
N LYS A 123 6.32 -11.86 18.65
CA LYS A 123 6.01 -11.63 20.06
C LYS A 123 5.82 -10.15 20.37
N ALA A 124 6.76 -9.30 19.94
CA ALA A 124 6.66 -7.86 20.13
C ALA A 124 5.39 -7.29 19.48
N LEU A 125 5.04 -7.80 18.28
CA LEU A 125 3.85 -7.39 17.58
C LEU A 125 2.55 -7.81 18.28
N GLU A 126 2.50 -9.01 18.85
CA GLU A 126 1.37 -9.47 19.65
C GLU A 126 1.18 -8.60 20.90
N GLU A 127 2.26 -8.31 21.62
CA GLU A 127 2.24 -7.43 22.80
C GLU A 127 1.73 -6.03 22.46
N LEU A 128 2.20 -5.42 21.36
CA LEU A 128 1.78 -4.10 20.90
C LEU A 128 0.33 -4.07 20.39
N LYS A 129 -0.18 -5.19 19.90
CA LYS A 129 -1.61 -5.32 19.55
C LYS A 129 -2.48 -5.47 20.79
N GLU A 130 -2.07 -6.30 21.73
CA GLU A 130 -2.82 -6.54 22.96
C GLU A 130 -2.95 -5.29 23.83
N ASP A 131 -1.92 -4.45 23.89
CA ASP A 131 -1.95 -3.20 24.66
C ASP A 131 -2.58 -2.01 23.90
N GLY A 132 -2.97 -2.23 22.62
CA GLY A 132 -3.61 -1.23 21.77
C GLY A 132 -2.66 -0.20 21.17
N THR A 133 -1.34 -0.39 21.29
CA THR A 133 -0.34 0.53 20.72
C THR A 133 -0.39 0.54 19.19
N VAL A 134 -0.54 -0.63 18.57
CA VAL A 134 -0.67 -0.74 17.10
C VAL A 134 -1.88 0.05 16.60
N ASP A 135 -3.04 -0.10 17.23
CA ASP A 135 -4.26 0.61 16.81
C ASP A 135 -4.11 2.12 16.96
N LYS A 136 -3.43 2.58 18.01
CA LYS A 136 -3.13 4.01 18.20
C LYS A 136 -2.18 4.55 17.14
N ILE A 137 -1.13 3.79 16.79
CA ILE A 137 -0.19 4.17 15.72
C ILE A 137 -0.95 4.25 14.40
N ILE A 138 -1.72 3.23 14.04
CA ILE A 138 -2.53 3.20 12.81
C ILE A 138 -3.47 4.41 12.78
N GLY A 139 -4.27 4.62 13.84
CA GLY A 139 -5.21 5.73 13.94
C GLY A 139 -4.56 7.11 13.83
N ASN A 140 -3.27 7.24 14.20
CA ASN A 140 -2.53 8.49 14.05
C ASN A 140 -2.22 8.86 12.58
N TYR A 141 -2.20 7.88 11.68
CA TYR A 141 -1.87 8.10 10.27
C TYR A 141 -3.06 7.87 9.33
N ILE A 142 -4.07 7.10 9.78
CA ILE A 142 -5.20 6.67 8.97
C ILE A 142 -6.50 6.88 9.75
N GLY A 143 -7.44 7.62 9.15
CA GLY A 143 -8.77 7.87 9.70
C GLY A 143 -8.89 9.16 10.51
N ASP A 144 -9.96 9.25 11.33
CA ASP A 144 -10.38 10.47 12.03
C ASP A 144 -9.45 10.92 13.17
N ASP A 145 -8.56 10.05 13.61
CA ASP A 145 -7.61 10.33 14.68
C ASP A 145 -6.21 10.73 14.18
N THR A 146 -6.08 10.97 12.88
CA THR A 146 -4.82 11.36 12.25
C THR A 146 -4.21 12.59 12.94
N GLY A 147 -2.93 12.45 13.35
CA GLY A 147 -2.17 13.49 14.04
C GLY A 147 -2.44 13.65 15.52
N LYS A 148 -3.34 12.82 16.13
CA LYS A 148 -3.67 12.91 17.56
C LYS A 148 -2.76 12.11 18.49
N TYR A 149 -2.06 11.12 17.96
CA TYR A 149 -1.16 10.27 18.74
C TYR A 149 0.18 10.09 18.02
N GLN A 150 1.26 10.54 18.64
CA GLN A 150 2.61 10.27 18.18
C GLN A 150 3.25 9.21 19.06
N TYR A 151 3.74 8.13 18.46
CA TYR A 151 4.48 7.11 19.20
C TYR A 151 5.84 7.67 19.63
N GLU A 152 6.13 7.56 20.92
CA GLU A 152 7.43 7.90 21.51
C GLU A 152 8.11 6.62 21.99
N SER A 153 9.33 6.38 21.54
CA SER A 153 10.12 5.24 22.02
C SER A 153 10.46 5.42 23.49
N PRO A 154 10.41 4.33 24.30
CA PRO A 154 10.83 4.39 25.70
C PRO A 154 12.25 4.95 25.83
N ALA A 155 12.47 5.79 26.86
CA ALA A 155 13.76 6.45 27.07
C ALA A 155 14.88 5.49 27.55
N ASP A 156 14.48 4.32 28.08
CA ASP A 156 15.35 3.30 28.68
C ASP A 156 15.55 2.07 27.80
N VAL A 157 15.50 2.25 26.49
CA VAL A 157 15.72 1.15 25.52
C VAL A 157 17.13 0.58 25.68
N ASP A 158 17.22 -0.75 25.82
CA ASP A 158 18.49 -1.47 25.88
C ASP A 158 19.15 -1.53 24.50
N HIS A 159 20.20 -0.72 24.30
CA HIS A 159 20.98 -0.70 23.06
C HIS A 159 22.09 -1.75 22.99
N SER A 160 22.24 -2.61 24.02
CA SER A 160 23.30 -3.64 24.07
C SER A 160 23.09 -4.80 23.10
N LYS A 161 21.87 -4.96 22.60
CA LYS A 161 21.47 -6.07 21.71
C LYS A 161 21.92 -5.93 20.24
N GLY A 162 22.65 -4.86 19.92
CA GLY A 162 23.18 -4.62 18.57
C GLY A 162 22.27 -3.75 17.70
N THR A 163 22.43 -3.86 16.38
CA THR A 163 21.72 -3.02 15.40
C THR A 163 20.86 -3.91 14.49
N LEU A 164 19.58 -3.59 14.40
CA LEU A 164 18.69 -4.14 13.39
C LEU A 164 18.63 -3.16 12.20
N VAL A 165 18.87 -3.67 11.00
CA VAL A 165 18.76 -2.89 9.76
C VAL A 165 17.43 -3.24 9.09
N MET A 166 16.58 -2.22 8.97
CA MET A 166 15.30 -2.32 8.27
C MET A 166 15.42 -1.73 6.87
N ALA A 167 14.79 -2.35 5.88
CA ALA A 167 14.58 -1.78 4.55
C ALA A 167 13.08 -1.55 4.34
N THR A 168 12.74 -0.39 3.82
CA THR A 168 11.37 0.01 3.56
C THR A 168 11.29 0.87 2.29
N ASN A 169 10.08 1.17 1.82
CA ASN A 169 9.82 2.09 0.72
C ASN A 169 9.37 3.45 1.29
N ALA A 170 10.30 4.39 1.48
CA ALA A 170 10.06 5.67 2.11
C ALA A 170 9.21 6.68 1.30
N GLU A 171 8.39 6.26 0.36
CA GLU A 171 7.47 7.10 -0.42
C GLU A 171 6.09 6.43 -0.60
N PHE A 172 5.57 5.83 0.47
CA PHE A 172 4.34 5.05 0.43
C PHE A 172 3.38 5.49 1.56
N GLU A 173 3.07 6.81 1.60
CA GLU A 173 2.11 7.36 2.57
C GLU A 173 0.76 6.63 2.53
N PRO A 174 0.12 6.35 3.66
CA PRO A 174 0.46 6.73 5.05
C PRO A 174 1.28 5.69 5.83
N TYR A 175 1.80 4.66 5.16
CA TYR A 175 2.49 3.55 5.83
C TYR A 175 3.97 3.85 6.15
N GLU A 176 4.51 4.92 5.63
CA GLU A 176 5.91 5.35 5.79
C GLU A 176 6.04 6.87 5.84
#